data_98f3acd3601efad2b9d0486dbe6b5d0c
#
_entry.id   98f3acd3601efad2b9d0486dbe6b5d0c
#
_cell.length_a   1.000
_cell.length_b   1.000
_cell.length_c   1.000
_cell.angle_alpha   90.00
_cell.angle_beta   90.00
_cell.angle_gamma   90.00
#
_symmetry.space_group_name_H-M   'P 1'
#
loop_
_entity.id
_entity.type
_entity.pdbx_description
1 polymer ?
#
loop_
_entity_poly.entity_id
_entity_poly.type
_entity_poly.pdbx_seq_one_letter_code
_entity_poly.pdbx_strand_id
1 'polypeptide(L)'
;MMPGTALLIAGLIFPTLSFLTCFASLVTRWRHHRYASPVFIPFVGPALLTCWVLMAGHSRWLIPVVWLLDLGTAAFLCVLPRLTIEWWQLSAFTRLMTLHGAHGNEKVIATLHRGGRYFLRKSWNRAQGELGIVDLGETGTFIDDGEVVEFTSHCGQNRRLQRVDLNTYDVSESDDSRAELRDNSLHGWRLYC
;
A
#
# COMPACT_ATOMS: atom_id res chain seq x y z
N MET A 1 2.51 -21.08 -38.80
CA MET A 1 2.59 -21.46 -37.37
C MET A 1 1.18 -21.79 -36.90
N MET A 2 0.99 -22.94 -36.25
CA MET A 2 -0.32 -23.26 -35.69
C MET A 2 -0.63 -22.26 -34.53
N PRO A 3 -1.85 -21.73 -34.43
CA PRO A 3 -2.19 -20.71 -33.41
C PRO A 3 -1.89 -21.16 -31.96
N GLY A 4 -1.94 -22.47 -31.70
CA GLY A 4 -1.60 -23.02 -30.38
C GLY A 4 -0.13 -22.87 -29.95
N THR A 5 0.82 -22.92 -30.91
CA THR A 5 2.26 -22.74 -30.59
C THR A 5 2.58 -21.31 -30.19
N ALA A 6 1.92 -20.32 -30.80
CA ALA A 6 2.09 -18.92 -30.42
C ALA A 6 1.59 -18.62 -28.99
N LEU A 7 0.44 -19.20 -28.63
CA LEU A 7 -0.11 -19.08 -27.28
C LEU A 7 0.79 -19.75 -26.23
N LEU A 8 1.36 -20.90 -26.55
CA LEU A 8 2.30 -21.59 -25.66
C LEU A 8 3.55 -20.72 -25.40
N ILE A 9 4.17 -20.22 -26.48
CA ILE A 9 5.37 -19.39 -26.38
C ILE A 9 5.06 -18.10 -25.61
N ALA A 10 3.99 -17.38 -25.99
CA ALA A 10 3.59 -16.16 -25.29
C ALA A 10 3.27 -16.42 -23.80
N GLY A 11 2.57 -17.51 -23.50
CA GLY A 11 2.23 -17.89 -22.14
C GLY A 11 3.43 -18.24 -21.26
N LEU A 12 4.51 -18.79 -21.83
CA LEU A 12 5.74 -19.12 -21.11
C LEU A 12 6.65 -17.91 -20.89
N ILE A 13 6.58 -16.88 -21.72
CA ILE A 13 7.42 -15.67 -21.58
C ILE A 13 7.16 -14.99 -20.22
N PHE A 14 5.92 -14.82 -19.82
CA PHE A 14 5.58 -14.10 -18.58
C PHE A 14 6.07 -14.79 -17.29
N PRO A 15 5.82 -16.09 -17.07
CA PRO A 15 6.40 -16.80 -15.93
C PRO A 15 7.93 -16.78 -15.92
N THR A 16 8.55 -16.91 -17.10
CA THR A 16 10.01 -16.88 -17.24
C THR A 16 10.58 -15.51 -16.86
N LEU A 17 9.98 -14.41 -17.33
CA LEU A 17 10.37 -13.05 -16.97
C LEU A 17 10.17 -12.81 -15.47
N SER A 18 9.05 -13.24 -14.89
CA SER A 18 8.79 -13.14 -13.45
C SER A 18 9.85 -13.90 -12.63
N PHE A 19 10.24 -15.09 -13.08
CA PHE A 19 11.29 -15.87 -12.44
C PHE A 19 12.67 -15.17 -12.54
N LEU A 20 13.02 -14.65 -13.71
CA LEU A 20 14.29 -13.94 -13.92
C LEU A 20 14.38 -12.67 -13.08
N THR A 21 13.30 -11.88 -13.00
CA THR A 21 13.28 -10.65 -12.19
C THR A 21 13.34 -10.97 -10.70
N CYS A 22 12.68 -12.02 -10.25
CA CYS A 22 12.76 -12.50 -8.88
C CYS A 22 14.19 -12.95 -8.53
N PHE A 23 14.81 -13.75 -9.40
CA PHE A 23 16.18 -14.21 -9.23
C PHE A 23 17.18 -13.05 -9.23
N ALA A 24 17.07 -12.12 -10.18
CA ALA A 24 17.92 -10.94 -10.23
C ALA A 24 17.77 -10.08 -8.95
N SER A 25 16.55 -9.90 -8.46
CA SER A 25 16.25 -9.20 -7.21
C SER A 25 16.91 -9.88 -6.00
N LEU A 26 16.83 -11.21 -5.93
CA LEU A 26 17.47 -11.99 -4.87
C LEU A 26 19.01 -11.87 -4.90
N VAL A 27 19.62 -11.96 -6.08
CA VAL A 27 21.07 -11.79 -6.27
C VAL A 27 21.50 -10.36 -5.89
N THR A 28 20.74 -9.34 -6.30
CA THR A 28 21.02 -7.94 -5.97
C THR A 28 20.95 -7.71 -4.45
N ARG A 29 19.94 -8.25 -3.79
CA ARG A 29 19.81 -8.19 -2.33
C ARG A 29 20.98 -8.86 -1.63
N TRP A 30 21.40 -10.03 -2.09
CA TRP A 30 22.50 -10.79 -1.49
C TRP A 30 23.85 -10.09 -1.68
N ARG A 31 24.08 -9.49 -2.86
CA ARG A 31 25.38 -8.93 -3.24
C ARG A 31 25.55 -7.47 -2.82
N HIS A 32 24.49 -6.68 -2.79
CA HIS A 32 24.56 -5.23 -2.58
C HIS A 32 23.78 -4.74 -1.37
N HIS A 33 23.10 -5.62 -0.61
CA HIS A 33 22.21 -5.25 0.51
C HIS A 33 21.14 -4.19 0.13
N ARG A 34 20.84 -4.02 -1.16
CA ARG A 34 19.82 -3.11 -1.66
C ARG A 34 18.53 -3.86 -1.93
N TYR A 35 17.41 -3.24 -1.58
CA TYR A 35 16.09 -3.77 -1.92
C TYR A 35 15.80 -3.43 -3.38
N ALA A 36 15.76 -4.45 -4.24
CA ALA A 36 15.19 -4.34 -5.57
C ALA A 36 13.83 -5.03 -5.53
N SER A 37 12.79 -4.30 -5.89
CA SER A 37 11.43 -4.87 -5.97
C SER A 37 11.31 -5.70 -7.24
N PRO A 38 11.01 -7.02 -7.16
CA PRO A 38 10.74 -7.81 -8.34
C PRO A 38 9.46 -7.31 -9.03
N VAL A 39 9.47 -7.28 -10.35
CA VAL A 39 8.28 -6.97 -11.14
C VAL A 39 7.56 -8.26 -11.46
N PHE A 40 6.33 -8.38 -11.01
CA PHE A 40 5.45 -9.51 -11.31
C PHE A 40 4.29 -9.03 -12.19
N ILE A 41 3.97 -9.81 -13.20
CA ILE A 41 2.78 -9.64 -14.04
C ILE A 41 1.90 -10.87 -13.80
N PRO A 42 1.06 -10.86 -12.75
CA PRO A 42 0.23 -12.01 -12.41
C PRO A 42 -0.86 -12.22 -13.46
N PHE A 43 -1.36 -13.44 -13.55
CA PHE A 43 -2.51 -13.88 -14.36
C PHE A 43 -2.30 -13.94 -15.86
N VAL A 44 -1.45 -13.12 -16.49
CA VAL A 44 -1.33 -13.07 -17.96
C VAL A 44 -0.75 -14.38 -18.51
N GLY A 45 0.33 -14.87 -17.94
CA GLY A 45 0.94 -16.14 -18.33
C GLY A 45 -0.02 -17.32 -18.17
N PRO A 46 -0.56 -17.55 -16.96
CA PRO A 46 -1.53 -18.62 -16.72
C PRO A 46 -2.78 -18.54 -17.59
N ALA A 47 -3.30 -17.33 -17.86
CA ALA A 47 -4.47 -17.18 -18.74
C ALA A 47 -4.17 -17.64 -20.17
N LEU A 48 -3.03 -17.24 -20.75
CA LEU A 48 -2.62 -17.66 -22.08
C LEU A 48 -2.36 -19.17 -22.15
N LEU A 49 -1.71 -19.73 -21.14
CA LEU A 49 -1.45 -21.18 -21.05
C LEU A 49 -2.77 -21.96 -20.84
N THR A 50 -3.73 -21.42 -20.10
CA THR A 50 -5.06 -22.03 -19.97
C THR A 50 -5.77 -22.06 -21.33
N CYS A 51 -5.75 -20.98 -22.09
CA CYS A 51 -6.29 -20.96 -23.43
C CYS A 51 -5.60 -21.99 -24.34
N TRP A 52 -4.28 -22.12 -24.24
CA TRP A 52 -3.55 -23.15 -24.95
C TRP A 52 -3.96 -24.57 -24.58
N VAL A 53 -4.06 -24.88 -23.28
CA VAL A 53 -4.49 -26.21 -22.78
C VAL A 53 -5.88 -26.56 -23.34
N LEU A 54 -6.81 -25.61 -23.33
CA LEU A 54 -8.17 -25.82 -23.83
C LEU A 54 -8.22 -26.01 -25.33
N MET A 55 -7.47 -25.20 -26.10
CA MET A 55 -7.44 -25.30 -27.57
C MET A 55 -6.70 -26.54 -28.08
N ALA A 56 -5.67 -26.99 -27.38
CA ALA A 56 -4.91 -28.18 -27.72
C ALA A 56 -5.59 -29.48 -27.26
N GLY A 57 -6.72 -29.40 -26.60
CA GLY A 57 -7.46 -30.59 -26.08
C GLY A 57 -6.74 -31.35 -24.98
N HIS A 58 -5.80 -30.70 -24.29
CA HIS A 58 -5.10 -31.31 -23.16
C HIS A 58 -6.01 -31.52 -21.95
N SER A 59 -5.59 -32.37 -21.05
CA SER A 59 -6.33 -32.68 -19.84
C SER A 59 -6.52 -31.44 -18.97
N ARG A 60 -7.76 -31.17 -18.54
CA ARG A 60 -8.13 -29.97 -17.74
C ARG A 60 -7.44 -29.89 -16.39
N TRP A 61 -6.91 -31.01 -15.87
CA TRP A 61 -6.15 -30.99 -14.62
C TRP A 61 -4.82 -30.21 -14.72
N LEU A 62 -4.33 -29.94 -15.95
CA LEU A 62 -3.16 -29.09 -16.17
C LEU A 62 -3.42 -27.62 -15.83
N ILE A 63 -4.66 -27.17 -15.85
CA ILE A 63 -5.01 -25.77 -15.57
C ILE A 63 -4.55 -25.35 -14.15
N PRO A 64 -4.92 -26.03 -13.05
CA PRO A 64 -4.41 -25.65 -11.74
C PRO A 64 -2.89 -25.72 -11.63
N VAL A 65 -2.24 -26.67 -12.32
CA VAL A 65 -0.77 -26.75 -12.33
C VAL A 65 -0.15 -25.52 -12.97
N VAL A 66 -0.66 -25.06 -14.09
CA VAL A 66 -0.21 -23.84 -14.79
C VAL A 66 -0.33 -22.62 -13.88
N TRP A 67 -1.42 -22.50 -13.14
CA TRP A 67 -1.64 -21.38 -12.21
C TRP A 67 -0.72 -21.42 -10.99
N LEU A 68 -0.39 -22.59 -10.49
CA LEU A 68 0.53 -22.77 -9.38
C LEU A 68 1.99 -22.57 -9.76
N LEU A 69 2.36 -22.87 -11.01
CA LEU A 69 3.72 -22.70 -11.51
C LEU A 69 4.07 -21.23 -11.81
N ASP A 70 3.06 -20.36 -11.98
CA ASP A 70 3.31 -18.94 -12.16
C ASP A 70 3.63 -18.25 -10.83
N LEU A 71 4.91 -17.94 -10.61
CA LEU A 71 5.39 -17.28 -9.41
C LEU A 71 4.67 -15.96 -9.12
N GLY A 72 4.29 -15.21 -10.16
CA GLY A 72 3.55 -13.96 -10.01
C GLY A 72 2.17 -14.18 -9.40
N THR A 73 1.44 -15.16 -9.92
CA THR A 73 0.12 -15.54 -9.38
C THR A 73 0.23 -16.16 -7.99
N ALA A 74 1.19 -17.05 -7.76
CA ALA A 74 1.41 -17.66 -6.46
C ALA A 74 1.76 -16.61 -5.38
N ALA A 75 2.67 -15.69 -5.68
CA ALA A 75 3.03 -14.58 -4.80
C ALA A 75 1.82 -13.68 -4.51
N PHE A 76 1.03 -13.34 -5.54
CA PHE A 76 -0.19 -12.53 -5.37
C PHE A 76 -1.20 -13.23 -4.46
N LEU A 77 -1.45 -14.52 -4.67
CA LEU A 77 -2.38 -15.30 -3.83
C LEU A 77 -1.92 -15.39 -2.37
N CYS A 78 -0.60 -15.46 -2.12
CA CYS A 78 -0.04 -15.43 -0.77
C CYS A 78 -0.22 -14.08 -0.08
N VAL A 79 -0.14 -12.98 -0.83
CA VAL A 79 -0.25 -11.62 -0.28
C VAL A 79 -1.70 -11.15 -0.21
N LEU A 80 -2.58 -11.68 -1.07
CA LEU A 80 -3.97 -11.27 -1.18
C LEU A 80 -4.74 -11.28 0.16
N PRO A 81 -4.65 -12.31 1.04
CA PRO A 81 -5.34 -12.31 2.32
C PRO A 81 -4.93 -11.13 3.21
N ARG A 82 -3.64 -10.79 3.21
CA ARG A 82 -3.12 -9.64 3.95
C ARG A 82 -3.64 -8.32 3.39
N LEU A 83 -3.57 -8.16 2.07
CA LEU A 83 -4.09 -6.96 1.39
C LEU A 83 -5.59 -6.77 1.62
N THR A 84 -6.37 -7.85 1.58
CA THR A 84 -7.82 -7.77 1.83
C THR A 84 -8.12 -7.39 3.27
N ILE A 85 -7.37 -7.91 4.24
CA ILE A 85 -7.51 -7.54 5.66
C ILE A 85 -7.13 -6.05 5.86
N GLU A 86 -6.01 -5.60 5.32
CA GLU A 86 -5.56 -4.20 5.40
C GLU A 86 -6.57 -3.25 4.72
N TRP A 87 -7.04 -3.61 3.54
CA TRP A 87 -8.07 -2.85 2.83
C TRP A 87 -9.38 -2.78 3.62
N TRP A 88 -9.82 -3.92 4.20
CA TRP A 88 -11.00 -3.96 5.06
C TRP A 88 -10.85 -3.07 6.28
N GLN A 89 -9.70 -3.13 6.96
CA GLN A 89 -9.40 -2.33 8.15
C GLN A 89 -9.40 -0.82 7.89
N LEU A 90 -9.08 -0.39 6.67
CA LEU A 90 -9.08 1.01 6.24
C LEU A 90 -10.35 1.40 5.45
N SER A 91 -11.33 0.52 5.38
CA SER A 91 -12.57 0.77 4.65
C SER A 91 -13.49 1.74 5.40
N ALA A 92 -14.46 2.30 4.66
CA ALA A 92 -15.49 3.15 5.25
C ALA A 92 -16.33 2.44 6.33
N PHE A 93 -16.46 1.11 6.26
CA PHE A 93 -17.23 0.31 7.21
C PHE A 93 -16.59 0.22 8.59
N THR A 94 -15.27 0.38 8.68
CA THR A 94 -14.51 0.32 9.94
C THR A 94 -14.21 1.70 10.51
N ARG A 95 -14.62 2.77 9.82
CA ARG A 95 -14.38 4.15 10.25
C ARG A 95 -15.09 4.43 11.58
N LEU A 96 -14.33 4.94 12.55
CA LEU A 96 -14.82 5.41 13.84
C LEU A 96 -15.12 6.90 13.79
N MET A 97 -14.10 7.68 13.41
CA MET A 97 -14.21 9.14 13.32
C MET A 97 -13.26 9.70 12.27
N THR A 98 -13.54 10.92 11.84
CA THR A 98 -12.68 11.66 10.93
C THR A 98 -12.38 13.02 11.55
N LEU A 99 -11.11 13.34 11.69
CA LEU A 99 -10.61 14.61 12.19
C LEU A 99 -10.18 15.47 11.00
N HIS A 100 -10.54 16.72 11.02
CA HIS A 100 -10.20 17.70 10.01
C HIS A 100 -9.37 18.82 10.62
N GLY A 101 -8.30 19.23 9.95
CA GLY A 101 -7.51 20.39 10.32
C GLY A 101 -7.16 21.22 9.09
N ALA A 102 -7.03 22.52 9.31
CA ALA A 102 -6.56 23.44 8.28
C ALA A 102 -5.59 24.45 8.90
N HIS A 103 -4.48 24.71 8.20
CA HIS A 103 -3.51 25.71 8.60
C HIS A 103 -2.98 26.41 7.33
N GLY A 104 -3.38 27.67 7.13
CA GLY A 104 -3.08 28.39 5.89
C GLY A 104 -3.65 27.66 4.64
N ASN A 105 -2.77 27.29 3.73
CA ASN A 105 -3.14 26.57 2.49
C ASN A 105 -3.07 25.03 2.63
N GLU A 106 -2.75 24.55 3.81
CA GLU A 106 -2.63 23.12 4.09
C GLU A 106 -3.90 22.60 4.73
N LYS A 107 -4.29 21.39 4.35
CA LYS A 107 -5.43 20.67 4.93
C LYS A 107 -4.98 19.28 5.35
N VAL A 108 -5.49 18.86 6.50
CA VAL A 108 -5.23 17.51 7.04
C VAL A 108 -6.56 16.83 7.31
N ILE A 109 -6.63 15.57 6.94
CA ILE A 109 -7.75 14.69 7.25
C ILE A 109 -7.13 13.45 7.89
N ALA A 110 -7.47 13.20 9.15
CA ALA A 110 -7.10 11.97 9.84
C ALA A 110 -8.34 11.12 10.06
N THR A 111 -8.35 9.92 9.54
CA THR A 111 -9.45 8.96 9.67
C THR A 111 -9.01 7.83 10.59
N LEU A 112 -9.75 7.63 11.67
CA LEU A 112 -9.51 6.57 12.64
C LEU A 112 -10.45 5.39 12.35
N HIS A 113 -9.91 4.17 12.40
CA HIS A 113 -10.62 2.94 12.07
C HIS A 113 -10.65 1.98 13.26
N ARG A 114 -11.68 1.15 13.29
CA ARG A 114 -11.78 0.04 14.27
C ARG A 114 -10.53 -0.83 14.16
N GLY A 115 -10.01 -1.28 15.33
CA GLY A 115 -8.77 -2.06 15.36
C GLY A 115 -7.51 -1.21 15.50
N GLY A 116 -7.64 0.09 15.88
CA GLY A 116 -6.52 0.94 16.22
C GLY A 116 -5.67 1.34 14.99
N ARG A 117 -6.25 1.40 13.80
CA ARG A 117 -5.59 1.87 12.59
C ARG A 117 -6.01 3.28 12.25
N TYR A 118 -5.10 4.09 11.72
CA TYR A 118 -5.43 5.39 11.18
C TYR A 118 -4.89 5.58 9.76
N PHE A 119 -5.55 6.46 9.03
CA PHE A 119 -5.09 7.00 7.76
C PHE A 119 -5.09 8.52 7.87
N LEU A 120 -3.96 9.14 7.60
CA LEU A 120 -3.78 10.59 7.61
C LEU A 120 -3.44 11.04 6.19
N ARG A 121 -4.15 12.05 5.71
CA ARG A 121 -3.91 12.69 4.42
C ARG A 121 -3.64 14.17 4.66
N LYS A 122 -2.47 14.64 4.26
CA LYS A 122 -2.11 16.05 4.24
C LYS A 122 -2.09 16.52 2.79
N SER A 123 -2.77 17.61 2.51
CA SER A 123 -2.83 18.20 1.17
C SER A 123 -2.52 19.68 1.22
N TRP A 124 -1.74 20.17 0.26
CA TRP A 124 -1.43 21.58 0.12
C TRP A 124 -1.27 21.96 -1.35
N ASN A 125 -1.52 23.23 -1.65
CA ASN A 125 -1.27 23.77 -2.98
C ASN A 125 0.22 24.05 -3.13
N ARG A 126 0.82 23.68 -4.26
CA ARG A 126 2.17 24.11 -4.61
C ARG A 126 2.25 25.63 -4.68
N ALA A 127 3.44 26.16 -4.38
CA ALA A 127 3.71 27.59 -4.45
C ALA A 127 3.39 28.17 -5.85
N GLN A 128 3.10 29.48 -5.89
CA GLN A 128 2.69 30.21 -7.09
C GLN A 128 3.51 29.87 -8.34
N GLY A 129 2.84 29.31 -9.34
CA GLY A 129 3.41 29.01 -10.67
C GLY A 129 3.31 27.53 -11.10
N GLU A 130 3.17 26.59 -10.20
CA GLU A 130 2.95 25.19 -10.53
C GLU A 130 1.49 24.77 -10.22
N LEU A 131 0.76 24.42 -11.26
CA LEU A 131 -0.58 23.84 -11.13
C LEU A 131 -0.47 22.44 -10.51
N GLY A 132 -0.92 22.30 -9.27
CA GLY A 132 -1.01 20.98 -8.64
C GLY A 132 -1.24 21.02 -7.14
N ILE A 133 -2.00 20.05 -6.67
CA ILE A 133 -2.17 19.74 -5.24
C ILE A 133 -1.19 18.62 -4.92
N VAL A 134 -0.40 18.80 -3.87
CA VAL A 134 0.43 17.74 -3.33
C VAL A 134 -0.37 17.04 -2.24
N ASP A 135 -0.49 15.73 -2.37
CA ASP A 135 -1.15 14.88 -1.39
C ASP A 135 -0.12 13.94 -0.76
N LEU A 136 -0.03 13.96 0.54
CA LEU A 136 0.78 13.02 1.30
C LEU A 136 -0.15 12.13 2.14
N GLY A 137 -0.04 10.82 1.95
CA GLY A 137 -0.78 9.82 2.71
C GLY A 137 0.12 9.11 3.72
N GLU A 138 -0.35 8.94 4.94
CA GLU A 138 0.34 8.22 5.99
C GLU A 138 -0.62 7.24 6.66
N THR A 139 -0.11 6.07 7.02
CA THR A 139 -0.85 5.05 7.77
C THR A 139 -0.07 4.63 9.00
N GLY A 140 -0.80 4.21 10.01
CA GLY A 140 -0.19 3.72 11.24
C GLY A 140 -1.22 3.11 12.19
N THR A 141 -0.82 3.02 13.44
CA THR A 141 -1.69 2.57 14.53
C THR A 141 -1.95 3.71 15.51
N PHE A 142 -3.09 3.68 16.18
CA PHE A 142 -3.37 4.61 17.25
C PHE A 142 -3.87 3.89 18.50
N ILE A 143 -3.63 4.54 19.63
CA ILE A 143 -4.17 4.16 20.95
C ILE A 143 -4.97 5.36 21.44
N ASP A 144 -6.18 5.13 21.89
CA ASP A 144 -7.08 6.16 22.42
C ASP A 144 -7.34 5.85 23.90
N ASP A 145 -6.90 6.74 24.77
CA ASP A 145 -7.06 6.67 26.24
C ASP A 145 -8.25 7.53 26.71
N GLY A 146 -8.99 8.16 25.76
CA GLY A 146 -10.10 9.08 26.05
C GLY A 146 -9.67 10.55 26.19
N GLU A 147 -8.54 10.85 26.78
CA GLU A 147 -7.96 12.21 26.87
C GLU A 147 -6.88 12.45 25.83
N VAL A 148 -6.14 11.41 25.50
CA VAL A 148 -5.01 11.47 24.55
C VAL A 148 -5.15 10.37 23.51
N VAL A 149 -4.96 10.73 22.24
CA VAL A 149 -4.85 9.78 21.14
C VAL A 149 -3.41 9.78 20.64
N GLU A 150 -2.73 8.66 20.77
CA GLU A 150 -1.34 8.51 20.34
C GLU A 150 -1.30 7.84 18.97
N PHE A 151 -0.71 8.49 17.99
CA PHE A 151 -0.48 7.96 16.65
C PHE A 151 0.96 7.47 16.52
N THR A 152 1.13 6.24 16.08
CA THR A 152 2.41 5.66 15.71
C THR A 152 2.42 5.35 14.22
N SER A 153 3.19 6.11 13.47
CA SER A 153 3.35 5.93 12.03
C SER A 153 4.21 4.69 11.70
N HIS A 154 3.95 4.05 10.58
CA HIS A 154 4.84 3.03 10.02
C HIS A 154 6.23 3.57 9.67
N CYS A 155 6.37 4.88 9.49
CA CYS A 155 7.65 5.57 9.28
C CYS A 155 8.38 5.94 10.58
N GLY A 156 7.82 5.57 11.75
CA GLY A 156 8.44 5.81 13.06
C GLY A 156 8.17 7.19 13.65
N GLN A 157 7.28 7.96 13.08
CA GLN A 157 6.82 9.22 13.68
C GLN A 157 5.75 8.95 14.72
N ASN A 158 5.90 9.56 15.89
CA ASN A 158 4.91 9.49 16.95
C ASN A 158 4.27 10.87 17.12
N ARG A 159 2.95 10.91 17.10
CA ARG A 159 2.17 12.12 17.35
C ARG A 159 1.20 11.87 18.49
N ARG A 160 1.06 12.87 19.33
CA ARG A 160 0.13 12.85 20.45
C ARG A 160 -0.91 13.93 20.21
N LEU A 161 -2.18 13.53 20.17
CA LEU A 161 -3.33 14.40 20.05
C LEU A 161 -3.96 14.52 21.43
N GLN A 162 -3.85 15.69 22.03
CA GLN A 162 -4.47 15.95 23.32
C GLN A 162 -5.86 16.51 23.11
N ARG A 163 -6.85 15.91 23.73
CA ARG A 163 -8.23 16.37 23.67
C ARG A 163 -8.38 17.66 24.47
N VAL A 164 -8.81 18.71 23.80
CA VAL A 164 -9.09 20.03 24.42
C VAL A 164 -10.56 20.14 24.75
N ASP A 165 -11.42 19.71 23.80
CA ASP A 165 -12.86 19.69 23.92
C ASP A 165 -13.43 18.39 23.36
N LEU A 166 -14.76 18.22 23.45
CA LEU A 166 -15.47 17.04 22.93
C LEU A 166 -15.11 16.71 21.48
N ASN A 167 -14.83 17.73 20.66
CA ASN A 167 -14.60 17.59 19.22
C ASN A 167 -13.29 18.21 18.75
N THR A 168 -12.38 18.60 19.66
CA THR A 168 -11.17 19.34 19.33
C THR A 168 -9.95 18.67 19.93
N TYR A 169 -8.90 18.53 19.13
CA TYR A 169 -7.63 17.93 19.53
C TYR A 169 -6.48 18.85 19.12
N ASP A 170 -5.59 19.15 20.05
CA ASP A 170 -4.31 19.82 19.77
C ASP A 170 -3.23 18.76 19.50
N VAL A 171 -2.46 18.96 18.44
CA VAL A 171 -1.43 18.01 17.99
C VAL A 171 -0.07 18.43 18.54
N SER A 172 0.59 17.52 19.25
CA SER A 172 1.99 17.61 19.64
C SER A 172 2.77 16.47 18.97
N GLU A 173 4.00 16.75 18.52
CA GLU A 173 4.89 15.73 17.94
C GLU A 173 6.04 15.49 18.93
N SER A 174 6.50 14.24 19.03
CA SER A 174 7.73 13.94 19.75
C SER A 174 8.92 14.40 18.91
N ASP A 175 9.90 15.01 19.53
CA ASP A 175 11.07 15.69 18.95
C ASP A 175 12.06 14.74 18.22
N ASP A 176 11.76 13.44 18.16
CA ASP A 176 12.63 12.40 17.57
C ASP A 176 12.50 12.27 16.05
N SER A 177 11.75 13.14 15.38
CA SER A 177 11.58 13.10 13.94
C SER A 177 12.83 13.65 13.24
N ARG A 178 13.52 12.79 12.51
CA ARG A 178 14.61 13.13 11.60
C ARG A 178 14.22 14.34 10.75
N ALA A 179 15.10 15.32 10.66
CA ALA A 179 14.91 16.62 10.00
C ALA A 179 14.45 16.55 8.51
N GLU A 180 14.53 15.38 7.89
CA GLU A 180 14.13 15.13 6.49
C GLU A 180 12.62 15.08 6.26
N LEU A 181 11.81 15.03 7.33
CA LEU A 181 10.35 14.91 7.25
C LEU A 181 9.60 16.17 7.70
N ARG A 182 10.26 17.34 7.70
CA ARG A 182 9.64 18.61 8.12
C ARG A 182 8.33 18.94 7.38
N ASP A 183 8.21 18.52 6.13
CA ASP A 183 7.00 18.79 5.32
C ASP A 183 5.76 18.04 5.85
N ASN A 184 5.95 17.04 6.69
CA ASN A 184 4.86 16.24 7.26
C ASN A 184 4.55 16.57 8.73
N SER A 185 5.18 17.60 9.30
CA SER A 185 4.92 18.02 10.67
C SER A 185 3.50 18.53 10.83
N LEU A 186 2.88 18.15 11.94
CA LEU A 186 1.56 18.63 12.39
C LEU A 186 1.67 19.32 13.74
N HIS A 187 2.87 19.67 14.19
CA HIS A 187 3.06 20.32 15.47
C HIS A 187 2.27 21.64 15.55
N GLY A 188 1.50 21.80 16.63
CA GLY A 188 0.66 22.98 16.84
C GLY A 188 -0.61 23.05 16.00
N TRP A 189 -0.94 21.97 15.28
CA TRP A 189 -2.20 21.89 14.56
C TRP A 189 -3.35 21.60 15.52
N ARG A 190 -4.51 22.12 15.15
CA ARG A 190 -5.78 21.83 15.82
C ARG A 190 -6.67 21.04 14.89
N LEU A 191 -7.09 19.86 15.32
CA LEU A 191 -7.96 18.97 14.56
C LEU A 191 -9.37 18.96 15.18
N TYR A 192 -10.37 18.90 14.33
CA TYR A 192 -11.78 18.92 14.70
C TYR A 192 -12.51 17.69 14.18
N CYS A 193 -13.42 17.14 14.96
CA CYS A 193 -14.36 16.08 14.55
C CYS A 193 -15.47 16.62 13.68
#